data_84fd05dfd736734750e19adb98d89adb
#
_entry.id   84fd05dfd736734750e19adb98d89adb
#
_cell.length_a   1.000
_cell.length_b   1.000
_cell.length_c   1.000
_cell.angle_alpha   90.00
_cell.angle_beta   90.00
_cell.angle_gamma   90.00
#
_symmetry.space_group_name_H-M   'P 1'
#
loop_
_entity.id
_entity.type
_entity.pdbx_description
1 polymer ?
#
loop_
_entity_poly.entity_id
_entity_poly.type
_entity_poly.pdbx_seq_one_letter_code
_entity_poly.pdbx_strand_id
1 'polypeptide(L)'
;IFNKSTIPFFCDAINKENFKVADSQVASRWGNITEFKGFDLITPNEKEARFALGDQDSHIRPLASELYRIANCKLLILKLGEKGVLSLRNMEENNPRRLVVLDSFTTRSIDPVGAGDALLAYSSLAMKVSNNEIISIILGNIAAGLECEENGNIAISNSKINNRINEIERRMNYKN
;
A
#
# COMPACT_ATOMS: atom_id res chain seq x y z
N ILE A 1 2.47 16.27 14.29
CA ILE A 1 3.19 15.51 15.32
C ILE A 1 4.38 14.80 14.69
N PHE A 2 4.22 14.07 13.62
CA PHE A 2 5.31 13.37 12.94
C PHE A 2 6.00 14.28 11.92
N ASN A 3 7.30 14.48 12.09
CA ASN A 3 8.17 15.25 11.20
C ASN A 3 9.54 14.59 11.12
N LYS A 4 10.44 15.12 10.29
CA LYS A 4 11.76 14.56 10.04
C LYS A 4 12.61 14.34 11.32
N SER A 5 12.42 15.15 12.34
CA SER A 5 13.17 15.02 13.61
C SER A 5 12.50 14.09 14.61
N THR A 6 11.16 14.01 14.62
CA THR A 6 10.41 13.23 15.62
C THR A 6 10.19 11.77 15.20
N ILE A 7 10.10 11.48 13.90
CA ILE A 7 9.90 10.11 13.40
C ILE A 7 11.06 9.18 13.80
N PRO A 8 12.35 9.51 13.60
CA PRO A 8 13.44 8.66 14.04
C PRO A 8 13.38 8.35 15.53
N PHE A 9 13.17 9.38 16.36
CA PHE A 9 13.02 9.19 17.81
C PHE A 9 11.87 8.24 18.18
N PHE A 10 10.72 8.39 17.50
CA PHE A 10 9.59 7.49 17.68
C PHE A 10 9.93 6.05 17.23
N CYS A 11 10.60 5.89 16.10
CA CYS A 11 11.02 4.59 15.58
C CYS A 11 11.99 3.87 16.53
N ASP A 12 12.91 4.61 17.16
CA ASP A 12 13.86 4.07 18.13
C ASP A 12 13.18 3.65 19.45
N ALA A 13 12.09 4.32 19.81
CA ALA A 13 11.31 4.00 21.02
C ALA A 13 10.40 2.77 20.85
N ILE A 14 10.08 2.38 19.61
CA ILE A 14 9.23 1.21 19.35
C ILE A 14 10.05 -0.08 19.49
N ASN A 15 9.50 -1.06 20.19
CA ASN A 15 10.10 -2.39 20.25
C ASN A 15 10.31 -2.95 18.84
N LYS A 16 11.50 -3.50 18.57
CA LYS A 16 11.88 -4.03 17.25
C LYS A 16 10.99 -5.20 16.81
N GLU A 17 10.40 -5.93 17.76
CA GLU A 17 9.50 -7.06 17.48
C GLU A 17 8.07 -6.63 17.11
N ASN A 18 7.71 -5.34 17.30
CA ASN A 18 6.40 -4.86 16.94
C ASN A 18 6.23 -4.84 15.42
N PHE A 19 5.06 -5.25 14.96
CA PHE A 19 4.65 -5.09 13.57
C PHE A 19 4.36 -3.61 13.30
N LYS A 20 5.10 -3.04 12.35
CA LYS A 20 5.13 -1.60 12.09
C LYS A 20 4.62 -1.29 10.70
N VAL A 21 3.62 -0.42 10.63
CA VAL A 21 3.07 0.04 9.35
C VAL A 21 3.01 1.56 9.31
N ALA A 22 3.18 2.15 8.14
CA ALA A 22 3.06 3.59 7.95
C ALA A 22 2.40 3.92 6.62
N ASP A 23 1.58 4.96 6.63
CA ASP A 23 1.12 5.67 5.44
C ASP A 23 1.59 7.12 5.49
N SER A 24 1.67 7.75 4.35
CA SER A 24 1.99 9.17 4.24
C SER A 24 0.71 9.95 3.98
N GLN A 25 0.58 11.06 4.73
CA GLN A 25 -0.52 11.97 4.51
C GLN A 25 0.01 13.24 3.88
N VAL A 26 0.01 13.57 2.74
CA VAL A 26 0.26 14.90 2.15
C VAL A 26 1.65 15.14 1.62
N ALA A 27 1.71 15.27 0.33
CA ALA A 27 2.84 15.80 -0.43
C ALA A 27 3.25 17.26 -0.10
N SER A 28 2.60 17.94 0.85
CA SER A 28 2.90 19.34 1.18
C SER A 28 3.84 19.54 2.38
N ARG A 29 4.19 18.49 3.09
CA ARG A 29 5.16 18.53 4.18
C ARG A 29 6.34 17.64 3.87
N TRP A 30 7.54 18.17 4.04
CA TRP A 30 8.81 17.51 3.76
C TRP A 30 8.83 16.06 4.22
N GLY A 31 8.94 15.20 3.26
CA GLY A 31 9.23 13.80 3.17
C GLY A 31 9.31 13.03 4.47
N ASN A 32 8.19 12.52 4.91
CA ASN A 32 8.21 11.71 6.12
C ASN A 32 8.15 10.22 5.83
N ILE A 33 7.67 9.77 4.66
CA ILE A 33 7.56 8.34 4.39
C ILE A 33 8.92 7.63 4.37
N THR A 34 9.97 8.29 3.92
CA THR A 34 11.34 7.76 3.89
C THR A 34 11.99 7.67 5.27
N GLU A 35 11.43 8.35 6.27
CA GLU A 35 11.93 8.31 7.65
C GLU A 35 11.42 7.09 8.42
N PHE A 36 10.36 6.42 7.96
CA PHE A 36 9.83 5.18 8.55
C PHE A 36 10.63 3.96 8.09
N LYS A 37 11.94 3.98 8.42
CA LYS A 37 12.87 2.92 8.01
C LYS A 37 12.64 1.62 8.74
N GLY A 38 12.77 0.52 7.99
CA GLY A 38 12.68 -0.83 8.55
C GLY A 38 11.26 -1.21 9.00
N PHE A 39 10.22 -0.56 8.46
CA PHE A 39 8.85 -0.92 8.72
C PHE A 39 8.45 -2.18 7.94
N ASP A 40 7.45 -2.91 8.46
CA ASP A 40 6.95 -4.11 7.81
C ASP A 40 6.16 -3.76 6.54
N LEU A 41 5.39 -2.66 6.57
CA LEU A 41 4.59 -2.20 5.46
C LEU A 41 4.57 -0.67 5.38
N ILE A 42 4.74 -0.12 4.17
CA ILE A 42 4.46 1.28 3.86
C ILE A 42 3.56 1.40 2.63
N THR A 43 2.64 2.38 2.63
CA THR A 43 1.59 2.50 1.61
C THR A 43 1.46 3.90 1.00
N PRO A 44 2.54 4.54 0.52
CA PRO A 44 2.45 5.86 -0.09
C PRO A 44 1.69 5.84 -1.42
N ASN A 45 1.17 7.00 -1.84
CA ASN A 45 0.74 7.20 -3.21
C ASN A 45 1.89 7.72 -4.10
N GLU A 46 1.68 7.76 -5.42
CA GLU A 46 2.69 8.22 -6.37
C GLU A 46 3.17 9.65 -6.08
N LYS A 47 2.26 10.58 -5.76
CA LYS A 47 2.61 11.98 -5.46
C LYS A 47 3.47 12.09 -4.20
N GLU A 48 3.13 11.33 -3.18
CA GLU A 48 3.89 11.25 -1.93
C GLU A 48 5.29 10.65 -2.14
N ALA A 49 5.39 9.60 -2.95
CA ALA A 49 6.67 8.99 -3.31
C ALA A 49 7.56 9.97 -4.08
N ARG A 50 7.02 10.65 -5.09
CA ARG A 50 7.74 11.67 -5.86
C ARG A 50 8.21 12.82 -5.00
N PHE A 51 7.34 13.31 -4.14
CA PHE A 51 7.69 14.38 -3.19
C PHE A 51 8.78 13.95 -2.22
N ALA A 52 8.67 12.75 -1.64
CA ALA A 52 9.63 12.25 -0.66
C ALA A 52 11.04 12.04 -1.25
N LEU A 53 11.14 11.70 -2.54
CA LEU A 53 12.39 11.48 -3.24
C LEU A 53 12.90 12.73 -3.98
N GLY A 54 12.06 13.78 -4.13
CA GLY A 54 12.37 14.92 -5.00
C GLY A 54 12.46 14.55 -6.48
N ASP A 55 11.78 13.47 -6.89
CA ASP A 55 11.85 12.90 -8.23
C ASP A 55 10.53 13.10 -8.98
N GLN A 56 10.53 13.99 -9.97
CA GLN A 56 9.37 14.31 -10.79
C GLN A 56 9.33 13.55 -12.12
N ASP A 57 10.46 13.00 -12.56
CA ASP A 57 10.67 12.59 -13.96
C ASP A 57 10.75 11.09 -14.16
N SER A 58 11.17 10.34 -13.14
CA SER A 58 11.34 8.89 -13.26
C SER A 58 10.03 8.16 -13.55
N HIS A 59 10.13 7.10 -14.33
CA HIS A 59 9.03 6.14 -14.46
C HIS A 59 8.71 5.48 -13.13
N ILE A 60 7.48 4.95 -13.01
CA ILE A 60 6.93 4.44 -11.75
C ILE A 60 7.75 3.29 -11.12
N ARG A 61 8.33 2.41 -11.95
CA ARG A 61 9.13 1.28 -11.44
C ARG A 61 10.46 1.72 -10.82
N PRO A 62 11.30 2.54 -11.48
CA PRO A 62 12.48 3.14 -10.85
C PRO A 62 12.16 3.94 -9.59
N LEU A 63 11.10 4.76 -9.60
CA LEU A 63 10.63 5.52 -8.46
C LEU A 63 10.31 4.61 -7.25
N ALA A 64 9.53 3.55 -7.48
CA ALA A 64 9.18 2.58 -6.46
C ALA A 64 10.41 1.83 -5.92
N SER A 65 11.34 1.44 -6.80
CA SER A 65 12.57 0.74 -6.42
C SER A 65 13.46 1.60 -5.54
N GLU A 66 13.61 2.89 -5.87
CA GLU A 66 14.40 3.82 -5.08
C GLU A 66 13.76 4.09 -3.72
N LEU A 67 12.43 4.30 -3.68
CA LEU A 67 11.70 4.47 -2.43
C LEU A 67 11.84 3.24 -1.53
N TYR A 68 11.67 2.04 -2.11
CA TYR A 68 11.82 0.78 -1.39
C TYR A 68 13.22 0.63 -0.77
N ARG A 69 14.26 0.97 -1.54
CA ARG A 69 15.65 0.93 -1.10
C ARG A 69 15.92 1.88 0.07
N ILE A 70 15.42 3.13 -0.01
CA ILE A 70 15.63 4.15 1.02
C ILE A 70 14.85 3.84 2.29
N ALA A 71 13.58 3.45 2.16
CA ALA A 71 12.72 3.11 3.29
C ALA A 71 13.14 1.79 3.96
N ASN A 72 13.85 0.91 3.24
CA ASN A 72 14.29 -0.39 3.75
C ASN A 72 13.15 -1.16 4.44
N CYS A 73 11.95 -1.13 3.84
CA CYS A 73 10.76 -1.79 4.37
C CYS A 73 10.66 -3.25 3.86
N LYS A 74 9.84 -4.09 4.50
CA LYS A 74 9.61 -5.46 4.02
C LYS A 74 8.65 -5.48 2.83
N LEU A 75 7.60 -4.67 2.88
CA LEU A 75 6.61 -4.54 1.83
C LEU A 75 6.34 -3.05 1.55
N LEU A 76 6.49 -2.66 0.29
CA LEU A 76 5.99 -1.38 -0.24
C LEU A 76 4.75 -1.65 -1.08
N ILE A 77 3.66 -0.94 -0.82
CA ILE A 77 2.50 -0.87 -1.71
C ILE A 77 2.35 0.58 -2.19
N LEU A 78 2.76 0.85 -3.42
CA LEU A 78 2.64 2.17 -4.04
C LEU A 78 1.27 2.29 -4.68
N LYS A 79 0.45 3.21 -4.18
CA LYS A 79 -0.91 3.49 -4.68
C LYS A 79 -0.84 4.31 -5.97
N LEU A 80 -1.49 3.84 -7.03
CA LEU A 80 -1.50 4.46 -8.36
C LEU A 80 -2.89 4.99 -8.78
N GLY A 81 -3.78 5.19 -7.81
CA GLY A 81 -5.15 5.62 -8.04
C GLY A 81 -5.93 4.57 -8.83
N GLU A 82 -6.60 5.00 -9.89
CA GLU A 82 -7.41 4.13 -10.76
C GLU A 82 -6.61 3.00 -11.42
N LYS A 83 -5.29 3.13 -11.51
CA LYS A 83 -4.38 2.10 -12.04
C LYS A 83 -4.08 0.98 -11.04
N GLY A 84 -4.62 1.05 -9.83
CA GLY A 84 -4.37 0.05 -8.79
C GLY A 84 -3.09 0.27 -8.00
N VAL A 85 -2.26 -0.76 -7.88
CA VAL A 85 -1.06 -0.72 -7.04
C VAL A 85 0.16 -1.36 -7.71
N LEU A 86 1.33 -0.83 -7.41
CA LEU A 86 2.62 -1.46 -7.67
C LEU A 86 3.28 -1.76 -6.33
N SER A 87 3.71 -3.00 -6.13
CA SER A 87 4.27 -3.43 -4.85
C SER A 87 5.65 -4.05 -5.02
N LEU A 88 6.53 -3.79 -4.06
CA LEU A 88 7.85 -4.40 -3.94
C LEU A 88 7.94 -5.16 -2.62
N ARG A 89 8.49 -6.39 -2.69
CA ARG A 89 8.61 -7.33 -1.58
C ARG A 89 10.08 -7.58 -1.24
N ASN A 90 10.32 -8.07 -0.02
CA ASN A 90 11.66 -8.45 0.44
C ASN A 90 12.11 -9.76 -0.23
N MET A 91 12.62 -9.65 -1.44
CA MET A 91 13.21 -10.72 -2.24
C MET A 91 14.49 -10.22 -2.90
N GLU A 92 15.30 -11.14 -3.43
CA GLU A 92 16.50 -10.81 -4.20
C GLU A 92 16.16 -9.85 -5.36
N GLU A 93 17.07 -8.93 -5.66
CA GLU A 93 16.82 -7.87 -6.64
C GLU A 93 16.45 -8.39 -8.02
N ASN A 94 17.03 -9.50 -8.43
CA ASN A 94 16.78 -10.13 -9.73
C ASN A 94 15.59 -11.11 -9.71
N ASN A 95 14.90 -11.28 -8.59
CA ASN A 95 13.76 -12.18 -8.51
C ASN A 95 12.53 -11.53 -9.18
N PRO A 96 11.99 -12.12 -10.27
CA PRO A 96 10.85 -11.54 -10.98
C PRO A 96 9.58 -11.45 -10.11
N ARG A 97 9.50 -12.24 -9.04
CA ARG A 97 8.38 -12.21 -8.09
C ARG A 97 8.48 -11.10 -7.06
N ARG A 98 9.59 -10.35 -7.04
CA ARG A 98 9.79 -9.20 -6.15
C ARG A 98 8.80 -8.09 -6.44
N LEU A 99 8.50 -7.86 -7.71
CA LEU A 99 7.58 -6.82 -8.16
C LEU A 99 6.22 -7.41 -8.49
N VAL A 100 5.17 -6.85 -7.92
CA VAL A 100 3.78 -7.23 -8.15
C VAL A 100 3.01 -5.99 -8.59
N VAL A 101 2.29 -6.11 -9.69
CA VAL A 101 1.38 -5.06 -10.19
C VAL A 101 -0.02 -5.64 -10.22
N LEU A 102 -0.96 -4.96 -9.61
CA LEU A 102 -2.38 -5.31 -9.66
C LEU A 102 -3.19 -4.10 -10.10
N ASP A 103 -4.06 -4.32 -11.06
CA ASP A 103 -5.06 -3.35 -11.46
C ASP A 103 -6.03 -3.08 -10.29
N SER A 104 -6.68 -1.94 -10.31
CA SER A 104 -7.71 -1.62 -9.33
C SER A 104 -8.87 -2.62 -9.41
N PHE A 105 -9.34 -3.08 -8.25
CA PHE A 105 -10.54 -3.89 -8.15
C PHE A 105 -11.84 -3.08 -8.08
N THR A 106 -11.75 -1.76 -8.27
CA THR A 106 -12.91 -0.87 -8.36
C THR A 106 -13.68 -1.17 -9.65
N THR A 107 -14.99 -1.34 -9.54
CA THR A 107 -15.89 -1.46 -10.69
C THR A 107 -16.45 -0.10 -11.11
N ARG A 108 -16.61 0.82 -10.14
CA ARG A 108 -17.11 2.17 -10.35
C ARG A 108 -16.59 3.08 -9.24
N SER A 109 -15.75 4.05 -9.58
CA SER A 109 -15.28 5.04 -8.61
C SER A 109 -16.38 6.10 -8.40
N ILE A 110 -16.82 6.24 -7.14
CA ILE A 110 -17.76 7.27 -6.68
C ILE A 110 -17.01 8.30 -5.88
N ASP A 111 -16.29 7.87 -4.82
CA ASP A 111 -15.52 8.73 -3.95
C ASP A 111 -14.23 8.01 -3.52
N PRO A 112 -13.03 8.54 -3.82
CA PRO A 112 -11.77 7.93 -3.42
C PRO A 112 -11.36 8.23 -1.96
N VAL A 113 -12.14 9.03 -1.23
CA VAL A 113 -11.84 9.38 0.17
C VAL A 113 -11.98 8.14 1.04
N GLY A 114 -10.95 7.83 1.85
CA GLY A 114 -10.92 6.64 2.68
C GLY A 114 -10.26 5.41 2.04
N ALA A 115 -10.13 5.36 0.71
CA ALA A 115 -9.55 4.20 0.01
C ALA A 115 -8.12 3.86 0.47
N GLY A 116 -7.30 4.88 0.75
CA GLY A 116 -5.95 4.69 1.30
C GLY A 116 -5.96 4.05 2.68
N ASP A 117 -6.87 4.50 3.55
CA ASP A 117 -7.04 3.97 4.91
C ASP A 117 -7.54 2.52 4.87
N ALA A 118 -8.50 2.22 3.99
CA ALA A 118 -9.01 0.87 3.77
C ALA A 118 -7.89 -0.07 3.25
N LEU A 119 -7.07 0.39 2.29
CA LEU A 119 -5.91 -0.34 1.80
C LEU A 119 -4.95 -0.66 2.95
N LEU A 120 -4.53 0.36 3.71
CA LEU A 120 -3.60 0.18 4.83
C LEU A 120 -4.14 -0.80 5.86
N ALA A 121 -5.40 -0.64 6.28
CA ALA A 121 -6.03 -1.47 7.30
C ALA A 121 -6.05 -2.95 6.90
N TYR A 122 -6.59 -3.25 5.72
CA TYR A 122 -6.70 -4.64 5.25
C TYR A 122 -5.36 -5.27 4.90
N SER A 123 -4.44 -4.51 4.29
CA SER A 123 -3.09 -5.00 4.01
C SER A 123 -2.33 -5.31 5.30
N SER A 124 -2.45 -4.46 6.32
CA SER A 124 -1.77 -4.63 7.61
C SER A 124 -2.27 -5.88 8.34
N LEU A 125 -3.59 -6.05 8.44
CA LEU A 125 -4.21 -7.21 9.06
C LEU A 125 -3.84 -8.50 8.32
N ALA A 126 -3.98 -8.49 7.00
CA ALA A 126 -3.64 -9.64 6.16
C ALA A 126 -2.17 -10.04 6.30
N MET A 127 -1.26 -9.08 6.27
CA MET A 127 0.17 -9.32 6.46
C MET A 127 0.47 -9.90 7.84
N LYS A 128 -0.12 -9.32 8.90
CA LYS A 128 0.09 -9.77 10.28
C LYS A 128 -0.42 -11.18 10.53
N VAL A 129 -1.56 -11.54 9.95
CA VAL A 129 -2.23 -12.85 10.19
C VAL A 129 -1.64 -13.94 9.30
N SER A 130 -1.46 -13.66 8.00
CA SER A 130 -1.02 -14.68 7.02
C SER A 130 0.48 -14.76 6.84
N ASN A 131 1.22 -13.73 7.23
CA ASN A 131 2.63 -13.52 6.89
C ASN A 131 2.91 -13.70 5.39
N ASN A 132 1.95 -13.27 4.56
CA ASN A 132 1.99 -13.44 3.11
C ASN A 132 1.72 -12.09 2.42
N GLU A 133 2.74 -11.58 1.75
CA GLU A 133 2.68 -10.27 1.09
C GLU A 133 1.65 -10.25 -0.04
N ILE A 134 1.49 -11.34 -0.79
CA ILE A 134 0.53 -11.39 -1.90
C ILE A 134 -0.91 -11.28 -1.39
N ILE A 135 -1.24 -11.99 -0.33
CA ILE A 135 -2.56 -11.89 0.32
C ILE A 135 -2.78 -10.46 0.83
N SER A 136 -1.75 -9.87 1.43
CA SER A 136 -1.77 -8.48 1.91
C SER A 136 -2.08 -7.49 0.78
N ILE A 137 -1.37 -7.59 -0.35
CA ILE A 137 -1.55 -6.70 -1.51
C ILE A 137 -2.95 -6.87 -2.10
N ILE A 138 -3.42 -8.10 -2.28
CA ILE A 138 -4.73 -8.39 -2.88
C ILE A 138 -5.86 -7.86 -2.00
N LEU A 139 -5.86 -8.21 -0.70
CA LEU A 139 -6.95 -7.80 0.21
C LEU A 139 -6.98 -6.28 0.41
N GLY A 140 -5.82 -5.64 0.53
CA GLY A 140 -5.74 -4.17 0.60
C GLY A 140 -6.29 -3.50 -0.66
N ASN A 141 -5.92 -3.99 -1.85
CA ASN A 141 -6.40 -3.43 -3.11
C ASN A 141 -7.91 -3.67 -3.32
N ILE A 142 -8.45 -4.82 -2.90
CA ILE A 142 -9.90 -5.08 -2.91
C ILE A 142 -10.62 -4.11 -1.96
N ALA A 143 -10.11 -3.92 -0.74
CA ALA A 143 -10.70 -3.02 0.24
C ALA A 143 -10.74 -1.58 -0.26
N ALA A 144 -9.62 -1.10 -0.84
CA ALA A 144 -9.54 0.23 -1.46
C ALA A 144 -10.53 0.39 -2.62
N GLY A 145 -10.65 -0.64 -3.46
CA GLY A 145 -11.61 -0.64 -4.56
C GLY A 145 -13.06 -0.56 -4.10
N LEU A 146 -13.42 -1.30 -3.05
CA LEU A 146 -14.75 -1.25 -2.46
C LEU A 146 -15.05 0.10 -1.80
N GLU A 147 -14.06 0.70 -1.13
CA GLU A 147 -14.21 2.04 -0.53
C GLU A 147 -14.50 3.10 -1.59
N CYS A 148 -13.81 3.06 -2.72
CA CYS A 148 -14.07 3.97 -3.85
C CYS A 148 -15.50 3.85 -4.42
N GLU A 149 -16.21 2.76 -4.19
CA GLU A 149 -17.59 2.53 -4.66
C GLU A 149 -18.63 3.05 -3.67
N GLU A 150 -18.24 3.45 -2.47
CA GLU A 150 -19.12 4.03 -1.47
C GLU A 150 -19.16 5.57 -1.60
N ASN A 151 -20.17 6.18 -1.00
CA ASN A 151 -20.27 7.63 -0.91
C ASN A 151 -19.87 8.06 0.51
N GLY A 152 -18.71 8.69 0.63
CA GLY A 152 -18.09 9.04 1.90
C GLY A 152 -17.29 7.89 2.52
N ASN A 153 -16.54 8.20 3.57
CA ASN A 153 -15.64 7.25 4.25
C ASN A 153 -16.44 6.25 5.10
N ILE A 154 -16.68 5.07 4.56
CA ILE A 154 -17.48 4.00 5.20
C ILE A 154 -16.61 2.75 5.40
N ALA A 155 -16.56 2.26 6.63
CA ALA A 155 -15.79 1.07 6.95
C ALA A 155 -16.25 -0.16 6.12
N ILE A 156 -15.32 -0.75 5.39
CA ILE A 156 -15.59 -1.93 4.56
C ILE A 156 -15.71 -3.16 5.44
N SER A 157 -16.83 -3.88 5.32
CA SER A 157 -17.09 -5.07 6.09
C SER A 157 -16.48 -6.33 5.46
N ASN A 158 -16.21 -7.35 6.29
CA ASN A 158 -15.72 -8.65 5.83
C ASN A 158 -16.67 -9.31 4.81
N SER A 159 -18.00 -9.10 4.94
CA SER A 159 -18.97 -9.62 3.99
C SER A 159 -18.81 -9.00 2.60
N LYS A 160 -18.54 -7.69 2.51
CA LYS A 160 -18.26 -7.01 1.23
C LYS A 160 -16.99 -7.56 0.58
N ILE A 161 -15.92 -7.76 1.36
CA ILE A 161 -14.67 -8.37 0.87
C ILE A 161 -14.92 -9.76 0.31
N ASN A 162 -15.59 -10.64 1.07
CA ASN A 162 -15.87 -12.02 0.65
C ASN A 162 -16.72 -12.06 -0.62
N ASN A 163 -17.74 -11.21 -0.73
CA ASN A 163 -18.56 -11.12 -1.93
C ASN A 163 -17.72 -10.72 -3.15
N ARG A 164 -16.83 -9.73 -3.00
CA ARG A 164 -15.94 -9.30 -4.08
C ARG A 164 -14.96 -10.41 -4.49
N ILE A 165 -14.38 -11.15 -3.55
CA ILE A 165 -13.52 -12.30 -3.85
C ILE A 165 -14.29 -13.34 -4.66
N ASN A 166 -15.49 -13.71 -4.22
CA ASN A 166 -16.36 -14.67 -4.94
C ASN A 166 -16.70 -14.19 -6.37
N GLU A 167 -16.94 -12.90 -6.56
CA GLU A 167 -17.16 -12.32 -7.89
C GLU A 167 -15.92 -12.45 -8.80
N ILE A 168 -14.74 -12.15 -8.26
CA ILE A 168 -13.47 -12.28 -8.98
C ILE A 168 -13.24 -13.73 -9.38
N GLU A 169 -13.40 -14.68 -8.46
CA GLU A 169 -13.22 -16.11 -8.71
C GLU A 169 -14.19 -16.62 -9.80
N ARG A 170 -15.45 -16.22 -9.74
CA ARG A 170 -16.43 -16.58 -10.78
C ARG A 170 -15.99 -16.09 -12.16
N ARG A 171 -15.53 -14.82 -12.27
CA ARG A 171 -15.05 -14.26 -13.54
C ARG A 171 -13.82 -14.99 -14.07
N MET A 172 -12.93 -15.46 -13.20
CA MET A 172 -11.75 -16.24 -13.59
C MET A 172 -12.16 -17.62 -14.12
N ASN A 173 -13.10 -18.29 -13.49
CA ASN A 173 -13.59 -19.63 -13.88
C ASN A 173 -14.38 -19.63 -15.21
N TYR A 174 -14.96 -18.50 -15.63
CA TYR A 174 -15.62 -18.37 -16.93
C TYR A 174 -14.67 -18.13 -18.12
N LYS A 175 -13.37 -17.91 -17.85
CA LYS A 175 -12.35 -17.67 -18.89
C LYS A 175 -11.52 -18.90 -19.22
N ASN A 176 -11.75 -20.01 -18.53
CA ASN A 176 -11.21 -21.34 -18.80
C ASN A 176 -12.28 -22.25 -19.42
#